data_859dc1da3fbb2c7d6220df94cb0e5fad
#
_entry.id   859dc1da3fbb2c7d6220df94cb0e5fad
#
_cell.length_a   1.000
_cell.length_b   1.000
_cell.length_c   1.000
_cell.angle_alpha   90.00
_cell.angle_beta   90.00
_cell.angle_gamma   90.00
#
_symmetry.space_group_name_H-M   'P 1'
#
loop_
_entity.id
_entity.type
_entity.pdbx_description
1 polymer ?
#
loop_
_entity_poly.entity_id
_entity_poly.type
_entity_poly.pdbx_seq_one_letter_code
_entity_poly.pdbx_strand_id
1 'polypeptide(L)'
;MYSFCTTTLISHASKVMLKILQARLQQYMNQELTDFQAGFRKGRGTRDQIANIHWIMEKAREFQKNFCFIDYGQASDCVGHNKLWKILQETGISDHYTCLLRNLYTGQEETFRTRHGTTDWFQIGKGVHQSCILSPCLFNLSAGYIM
;
A
#
# COMPACT_ATOMS: atom_id res chain seq x y z
N MET A 1 -13.86 6.50 -18.61
CA MET A 1 -12.54 6.97 -18.14
C MET A 1 -11.65 5.74 -18.07
N TYR A 2 -10.64 5.62 -18.93
CA TYR A 2 -9.76 4.45 -18.94
C TYR A 2 -8.77 4.60 -17.80
N SER A 3 -8.79 3.67 -16.84
CA SER A 3 -7.76 3.57 -15.79
C SER A 3 -6.56 2.84 -16.38
N PHE A 4 -5.44 3.53 -16.54
CA PHE A 4 -4.20 2.90 -16.95
C PHE A 4 -3.46 2.40 -15.71
N CYS A 5 -3.15 1.12 -15.68
CA CYS A 5 -2.25 0.56 -14.67
C CYS A 5 -0.81 0.83 -15.15
N THR A 6 -0.11 1.70 -14.45
CA THR A 6 1.27 2.05 -14.80
C THR A 6 2.26 1.09 -14.15
N THR A 7 3.25 0.63 -14.90
CA THR A 7 4.37 -0.14 -14.35
C THR A 7 5.59 0.76 -14.26
N THR A 8 6.04 1.03 -13.04
CA THR A 8 7.23 1.87 -12.81
C THR A 8 8.50 1.07 -13.06
N LEU A 9 9.35 1.59 -13.94
CA LEU A 9 10.68 1.03 -14.21
C LEU A 9 11.70 1.74 -13.32
N ILE A 10 12.30 1.00 -12.40
CA ILE A 10 13.33 1.50 -11.48
C ILE A 10 14.65 0.75 -11.66
N SER A 11 15.76 1.43 -11.38
CA SER A 11 17.10 0.84 -11.50
C SER A 11 17.30 -0.34 -10.53
N HIS A 12 18.24 -1.23 -10.84
CA HIS A 12 18.58 -2.36 -9.96
C HIS A 12 19.13 -1.88 -8.60
N ALA A 13 19.91 -0.82 -8.59
CA ALA A 13 20.43 -0.23 -7.34
C ALA A 13 19.29 0.28 -6.46
N SER A 14 18.33 1.00 -7.05
CA SER A 14 17.13 1.44 -6.33
C SER A 14 16.31 0.27 -5.78
N LYS A 15 16.19 -0.82 -6.54
CA LYS A 15 15.49 -2.04 -6.06
C LYS A 15 16.14 -2.63 -4.82
N VAL A 16 17.48 -2.67 -4.77
CA VAL A 16 18.22 -3.18 -3.60
C VAL A 16 17.98 -2.28 -2.39
N MET A 17 18.08 -0.96 -2.56
CA MET A 17 17.80 0.00 -1.49
C MET A 17 16.37 -0.14 -0.96
N LEU A 18 15.39 -0.21 -1.84
CA LEU A 18 13.99 -0.38 -1.47
C LEU A 18 13.73 -1.70 -0.72
N LYS A 19 14.45 -2.78 -1.07
CA LYS A 19 14.40 -4.05 -0.33
C LYS A 19 14.91 -3.92 1.10
N ILE A 20 16.00 -3.18 1.31
CA ILE A 20 16.54 -2.92 2.65
C ILE A 20 15.53 -2.13 3.48
N LEU A 21 14.96 -1.09 2.89
CA LEU A 21 13.91 -0.29 3.53
C LEU A 21 12.67 -1.15 3.85
N GLN A 22 12.23 -1.98 2.92
CA GLN A 22 11.11 -2.88 3.15
C GLN A 22 11.36 -3.83 4.34
N ALA A 23 12.54 -4.45 4.39
CA ALA A 23 12.87 -5.39 5.47
C ALA A 23 12.80 -4.73 6.85
N ARG A 24 13.21 -3.47 6.96
CA ARG A 24 13.10 -2.68 8.20
C ARG A 24 11.64 -2.32 8.51
N LEU A 25 10.90 -1.85 7.51
CA LEU A 25 9.50 -1.48 7.68
C LEU A 25 8.63 -2.69 8.08
N GLN A 26 8.97 -3.88 7.57
CA GLN A 26 8.26 -5.12 7.88
C GLN A 26 8.28 -5.48 9.38
N GLN A 27 9.34 -5.09 10.10
CA GLN A 27 9.43 -5.34 11.56
C GLN A 27 8.35 -4.54 12.30
N TYR A 28 8.17 -3.26 11.95
CA TYR A 28 7.12 -2.41 12.52
C TYR A 28 5.72 -2.90 12.13
N MET A 29 5.54 -3.24 10.86
CA MET A 29 4.26 -3.74 10.37
C MET A 29 3.77 -4.99 11.11
N ASN A 30 4.68 -5.91 11.44
CA ASN A 30 4.30 -7.12 12.16
C ASN A 30 3.79 -6.87 13.58
N GLN A 31 4.17 -5.73 14.16
CA GLN A 31 3.71 -5.29 15.50
C GLN A 31 2.40 -4.51 15.44
N GLU A 32 2.22 -3.69 14.42
CA GLU A 32 1.11 -2.74 14.30
C GLU A 32 -0.11 -3.30 13.56
N LEU A 33 0.12 -4.20 12.59
CA LEU A 33 -1.00 -4.76 11.83
C LEU A 33 -1.78 -5.78 12.65
N THR A 34 -3.08 -5.55 12.72
CA THR A 34 -4.01 -6.48 13.37
C THR A 34 -4.02 -7.84 12.69
N ASP A 35 -4.44 -8.88 13.41
CA ASP A 35 -4.54 -10.24 12.87
C ASP A 35 -5.60 -10.37 11.77
N PHE A 36 -6.53 -9.43 11.68
CA PHE A 36 -7.55 -9.41 10.63
C PHE A 36 -7.00 -8.94 9.28
N GLN A 37 -5.92 -8.16 9.29
CA GLN A 37 -5.28 -7.69 8.06
C GLN A 37 -4.56 -8.85 7.36
N ALA A 38 -5.09 -9.29 6.22
CA ALA A 38 -4.53 -10.39 5.45
C ALA A 38 -3.84 -9.96 4.16
N GLY A 39 -4.21 -8.81 3.59
CA GLY A 39 -3.67 -8.30 2.34
C GLY A 39 -2.16 -8.04 2.41
N PHE A 40 -1.40 -8.54 1.44
CA PHE A 40 0.05 -8.37 1.33
C PHE A 40 0.85 -8.78 2.57
N ARG A 41 0.34 -9.73 3.35
CA ARG A 41 0.99 -10.24 4.56
C ARG A 41 1.55 -11.65 4.33
N LYS A 42 2.80 -11.87 4.74
CA LYS A 42 3.45 -13.17 4.64
C LYS A 42 2.70 -14.21 5.48
N GLY A 43 2.44 -15.38 4.90
CA GLY A 43 1.73 -16.47 5.58
C GLY A 43 0.21 -16.36 5.57
N ARG A 44 -0.35 -15.34 4.90
CA ARG A 44 -1.80 -15.18 4.72
C ARG A 44 -2.17 -15.46 3.26
N GLY A 45 -2.61 -16.68 2.98
CA GLY A 45 -2.98 -17.11 1.63
C GLY A 45 -4.38 -16.68 1.22
N THR A 46 -4.60 -16.46 -0.07
CA THR A 46 -5.94 -16.15 -0.62
C THR A 46 -6.94 -17.26 -0.32
N ARG A 47 -6.52 -18.52 -0.38
CA ARG A 47 -7.37 -19.68 -0.06
C ARG A 47 -7.91 -19.62 1.37
N ASP A 48 -7.06 -19.26 2.34
CA ASP A 48 -7.45 -19.16 3.74
C ASP A 48 -8.45 -18.02 3.95
N GLN A 49 -8.25 -16.91 3.23
CA GLN A 49 -9.18 -15.77 3.31
C GLN A 49 -10.53 -16.08 2.66
N ILE A 50 -10.57 -16.83 1.58
CA ILE A 50 -11.82 -17.31 0.99
C ILE A 50 -12.56 -18.20 1.99
N ALA A 51 -11.87 -19.12 2.65
CA ALA A 51 -12.47 -20.00 3.68
C ALA A 51 -13.02 -19.16 4.86
N ASN A 52 -12.27 -18.14 5.33
CA ASN A 52 -12.72 -17.24 6.38
C ASN A 52 -14.00 -16.48 5.99
N ILE A 53 -14.06 -15.97 4.76
CA ILE A 53 -15.26 -15.27 4.24
C ILE A 53 -16.45 -16.22 4.18
N HIS A 54 -16.26 -17.44 3.69
CA HIS A 54 -17.34 -18.44 3.68
C HIS A 54 -17.85 -18.71 5.09
N TRP A 55 -16.95 -18.91 6.05
CA TRP A 55 -17.34 -19.11 7.44
C TRP A 55 -18.10 -17.92 8.04
N ILE A 56 -17.66 -16.68 7.77
CA ILE A 56 -18.35 -15.45 8.20
C ILE A 56 -19.76 -15.40 7.59
N MET A 57 -19.91 -15.73 6.30
CA MET A 57 -21.20 -15.74 5.63
C MET A 57 -22.17 -16.78 6.23
N GLU A 58 -21.68 -17.97 6.55
CA GLU A 58 -22.46 -19.00 7.22
C GLU A 58 -22.93 -18.54 8.60
N LYS A 59 -22.01 -17.96 9.40
CA LYS A 59 -22.34 -17.41 10.72
C LYS A 59 -23.30 -16.24 10.65
N ALA A 60 -23.15 -15.35 9.67
CA ALA A 60 -24.08 -14.24 9.46
C ALA A 60 -25.51 -14.75 9.16
N ARG A 61 -25.64 -15.83 8.37
CA ARG A 61 -26.94 -16.48 8.12
C ARG A 61 -27.51 -17.11 9.38
N GLU A 62 -26.70 -17.86 10.14
CA GLU A 62 -27.12 -18.50 11.39
C GLU A 62 -27.65 -17.48 12.40
N PHE A 63 -26.97 -16.36 12.56
CA PHE A 63 -27.34 -15.29 13.51
C PHE A 63 -28.19 -14.18 12.92
N GLN A 64 -28.66 -14.31 11.69
CA GLN A 64 -29.47 -13.30 10.97
C GLN A 64 -28.80 -11.91 10.98
N LYS A 65 -27.48 -11.86 10.80
CA LYS A 65 -26.69 -10.62 10.73
C LYS A 65 -26.40 -10.24 9.30
N ASN A 66 -26.39 -8.95 9.04
CA ASN A 66 -25.98 -8.39 7.76
C ASN A 66 -24.46 -8.14 7.78
N PHE A 67 -23.83 -8.29 6.64
CA PHE A 67 -22.44 -7.89 6.37
C PHE A 67 -22.39 -7.12 5.06
N CYS A 68 -21.38 -6.28 4.91
CA CYS A 68 -21.15 -5.59 3.66
C CYS A 68 -19.69 -5.72 3.23
N PHE A 69 -19.46 -5.69 1.93
CA PHE A 69 -18.13 -5.61 1.34
C PHE A 69 -17.88 -4.17 0.90
N ILE A 70 -16.70 -3.65 1.26
CA ILE A 70 -16.28 -2.32 0.84
C ILE A 70 -15.09 -2.50 -0.09
N ASP A 71 -15.23 -2.09 -1.34
CA ASP A 71 -14.16 -2.06 -2.33
C ASP A 71 -13.68 -0.63 -2.56
N TYR A 72 -12.40 -0.40 -2.34
CA TYR A 72 -11.80 0.92 -2.54
C TYR A 72 -11.32 1.07 -3.97
N GLY A 73 -11.99 1.90 -4.75
CA GLY A 73 -11.51 2.27 -6.08
C GLY A 73 -10.17 3.02 -6.02
N GLN A 74 -9.17 2.55 -6.78
CA GLN A 74 -7.83 3.17 -6.87
C GLN A 74 -7.18 3.40 -5.49
N ALA A 75 -7.29 2.43 -4.59
CA ALA A 75 -6.87 2.55 -3.20
C ALA A 75 -5.42 3.01 -3.04
N SER A 76 -4.49 2.47 -3.83
CA SER A 76 -3.07 2.85 -3.81
C SER A 76 -2.83 4.29 -4.23
N ASP A 77 -3.61 4.80 -5.20
CA ASP A 77 -3.43 6.14 -5.77
C ASP A 77 -4.04 7.23 -4.87
N CYS A 78 -4.87 6.82 -3.91
CA CYS A 78 -5.56 7.72 -2.99
C CYS A 78 -4.80 7.96 -1.67
N VAL A 79 -3.68 7.29 -1.42
CA VAL A 79 -2.89 7.46 -0.19
C VAL A 79 -2.30 8.87 -0.13
N GLY A 80 -2.76 9.68 0.82
CA GLY A 80 -2.24 11.03 1.03
C GLY A 80 -0.89 11.01 1.74
N HIS A 81 0.15 11.58 1.13
CA HIS A 81 1.51 11.56 1.65
C HIS A 81 1.62 12.17 3.05
N ASN A 82 1.01 13.33 3.29
CA ASN A 82 1.06 13.99 4.60
C ASN A 82 0.46 13.12 5.72
N LYS A 83 -0.66 12.46 5.43
CA LYS A 83 -1.30 11.54 6.36
C LYS A 83 -0.44 10.30 6.60
N LEU A 84 0.16 9.76 5.54
CA LEU A 84 1.06 8.61 5.63
C LEU A 84 2.26 8.89 6.54
N TRP A 85 2.91 10.07 6.40
CA TRP A 85 4.06 10.42 7.25
C TRP A 85 3.68 10.56 8.72
N LYS A 86 2.50 11.09 9.00
CA LYS A 86 1.97 11.18 10.35
C LYS A 86 1.74 9.79 10.95
N ILE A 87 1.13 8.88 10.20
CA ILE A 87 0.91 7.50 10.61
C ILE A 87 2.24 6.80 10.93
N LEU A 88 3.26 6.95 10.09
CA LEU A 88 4.58 6.35 10.31
C LEU A 88 5.22 6.85 11.61
N GLN A 89 5.06 8.12 11.96
CA GLN A 89 5.54 8.68 13.23
C GLN A 89 4.76 8.12 14.43
N GLU A 90 3.45 8.04 14.32
CA GLU A 90 2.57 7.53 15.39
C GLU A 90 2.79 6.03 15.64
N THR A 91 3.21 5.25 14.65
CA THR A 91 3.60 3.84 14.77
C THR A 91 5.01 3.64 15.35
N GLY A 92 5.65 4.70 15.85
CA GLY A 92 6.97 4.61 16.49
C GLY A 92 8.14 4.40 15.51
N ILE A 93 7.93 4.59 14.21
CA ILE A 93 8.99 4.55 13.22
C ILE A 93 9.87 5.79 13.41
N SER A 94 11.19 5.60 13.47
CA SER A 94 12.13 6.69 13.74
C SER A 94 12.01 7.82 12.73
N ASP A 95 12.19 9.06 13.18
CA ASP A 95 12.13 10.27 12.32
C ASP A 95 13.14 10.19 11.16
N HIS A 96 14.33 9.67 11.41
CA HIS A 96 15.33 9.47 10.37
C HIS A 96 14.80 8.56 9.24
N TYR A 97 14.14 7.46 9.61
CA TYR A 97 13.60 6.53 8.64
C TYR A 97 12.38 7.10 7.90
N THR A 98 11.51 7.80 8.61
CA THR A 98 10.38 8.54 8.01
C THR A 98 10.87 9.60 7.04
N CYS A 99 11.95 10.30 7.38
CA CYS A 99 12.59 11.30 6.49
C CYS A 99 13.13 10.64 5.22
N LEU A 100 13.79 9.49 5.32
CA LEU A 100 14.26 8.74 4.14
C LEU A 100 13.10 8.34 3.22
N LEU A 101 12.01 7.82 3.79
CA LEU A 101 10.81 7.47 3.02
C LEU A 101 10.18 8.71 2.37
N ARG A 102 10.08 9.81 3.12
CA ARG A 102 9.56 11.08 2.60
C ARG A 102 10.38 11.58 1.40
N ASN A 103 11.69 11.54 1.50
CA ASN A 103 12.60 11.97 0.41
C ASN A 103 12.45 11.11 -0.85
N LEU A 104 12.06 9.83 -0.72
CA LEU A 104 11.76 8.98 -1.87
C LEU A 104 10.49 9.43 -2.63
N TYR A 105 9.56 10.08 -1.95
CA TYR A 105 8.28 10.52 -2.52
C TYR A 105 8.24 12.04 -2.81
N THR A 106 9.21 12.80 -2.32
CA THR A 106 9.27 14.25 -2.53
C THR A 106 9.83 14.57 -3.91
N GLY A 107 9.14 15.44 -4.64
CA GLY A 107 9.59 15.90 -5.95
C GLY A 107 9.61 14.83 -7.03
N GLN A 108 8.83 13.79 -6.88
CA GLN A 108 8.70 12.76 -7.90
C GLN A 108 7.93 13.29 -9.10
N GLU A 109 8.51 13.08 -10.26
CA GLU A 109 7.92 13.39 -11.54
C GLU A 109 7.80 12.14 -12.37
N GLU A 110 6.70 12.01 -13.07
CA GLU A 110 6.45 10.91 -13.99
C GLU A 110 6.13 11.42 -15.40
N THR A 111 6.38 10.56 -16.37
CA THR A 111 5.99 10.76 -17.75
C THR A 111 5.48 9.44 -18.31
N PHE A 112 4.49 9.50 -19.17
CA PHE A 112 3.94 8.31 -19.84
C PHE A 112 4.50 8.17 -21.24
N ARG A 113 4.96 6.97 -21.59
CA ARG A 113 5.27 6.60 -22.96
C ARG A 113 4.03 6.00 -23.61
N THR A 114 3.51 6.69 -24.63
CA THR A 114 2.38 6.23 -25.44
C THR A 114 2.86 5.81 -26.84
N ARG A 115 1.97 5.28 -27.66
CA ARG A 115 2.25 5.00 -29.09
C ARG A 115 2.52 6.27 -29.89
N HIS A 116 2.08 7.43 -29.39
CA HIS A 116 2.19 8.74 -30.06
C HIS A 116 3.35 9.60 -29.55
N GLY A 117 4.12 9.09 -28.58
CA GLY A 117 5.24 9.81 -27.98
C GLY A 117 5.21 9.76 -26.44
N THR A 118 6.01 10.60 -25.85
CA THR A 118 6.12 10.75 -24.39
C THR A 118 5.39 12.01 -23.97
N THR A 119 4.63 11.94 -22.88
CA THR A 119 3.96 13.13 -22.30
C THR A 119 4.98 14.06 -21.65
N ASP A 120 4.56 15.28 -21.35
CA ASP A 120 5.32 16.17 -20.47
C ASP A 120 5.44 15.56 -19.07
N TRP A 121 6.46 15.97 -18.32
CA TRP A 121 6.67 15.57 -16.94
C TRP A 121 5.63 16.21 -16.03
N PHE A 122 5.05 15.44 -15.13
CA PHE A 122 4.10 15.93 -14.14
C PHE A 122 4.46 15.44 -12.74
N GLN A 123 4.19 16.24 -11.72
CA GLN A 123 4.47 15.92 -10.34
C GLN A 123 3.41 15.03 -9.73
N ILE A 124 3.85 14.07 -8.91
CA ILE A 124 2.98 13.18 -8.14
C ILE A 124 2.85 13.70 -6.72
N GLY A 125 1.63 14.12 -6.36
CA GLY A 125 1.34 14.68 -5.03
C GLY A 125 0.68 13.70 -4.05
N LYS A 126 0.28 12.51 -4.52
CA LYS A 126 -0.40 11.48 -3.71
C LYS A 126 -0.22 10.10 -4.32
N GLY A 127 -0.54 9.09 -3.53
CA GLY A 127 -0.48 7.69 -3.96
C GLY A 127 0.83 7.01 -3.57
N VAL A 128 0.80 5.68 -3.60
CA VAL A 128 1.99 4.84 -3.46
C VAL A 128 2.26 4.16 -4.81
N HIS A 129 3.53 4.12 -5.22
CA HIS A 129 3.90 3.62 -6.55
C HIS A 129 3.43 2.20 -6.80
N GLN A 130 2.69 1.99 -7.86
CA GLN A 130 2.36 0.66 -8.33
C GLN A 130 3.67 -0.06 -8.73
N SER A 131 3.77 -1.35 -8.38
CA SER A 131 4.96 -2.19 -8.60
C SER A 131 6.20 -1.84 -7.74
N CYS A 132 6.12 -0.89 -6.82
CA CYS A 132 7.17 -0.67 -5.85
C CYS A 132 7.04 -1.65 -4.68
N ILE A 133 8.16 -2.24 -4.26
CA ILE A 133 8.20 -3.23 -3.17
C ILE A 133 7.75 -2.67 -1.80
N LEU A 134 7.84 -1.35 -1.60
CA LEU A 134 7.40 -0.67 -0.37
C LEU A 134 5.89 -0.40 -0.35
N SER A 135 5.27 -0.28 -1.51
CA SER A 135 3.88 0.22 -1.61
C SER A 135 2.87 -0.66 -0.87
N PRO A 136 2.93 -1.99 -0.91
CA PRO A 136 2.05 -2.83 -0.10
C PRO A 136 2.17 -2.56 1.40
N CYS A 137 3.39 -2.33 1.88
CA CYS A 137 3.65 -2.03 3.28
C CYS A 137 3.07 -0.68 3.70
N LEU A 138 3.34 0.35 2.93
CA LEU A 138 2.85 1.71 3.19
C LEU A 138 1.32 1.78 3.08
N PHE A 139 0.76 1.08 2.10
CA PHE A 139 -0.68 0.97 1.96
C PHE A 139 -1.33 0.28 3.18
N ASN A 140 -0.78 -0.86 3.63
CA ASN A 140 -1.32 -1.58 4.78
C ASN A 140 -1.31 -0.74 6.05
N LEU A 141 -0.22 0.00 6.31
CA LEU A 141 -0.16 0.93 7.44
C LEU A 141 -1.22 2.04 7.33
N SER A 142 -1.37 2.60 6.12
CA SER A 142 -2.40 3.62 5.87
C SER A 142 -3.83 3.07 6.01
N ALA A 143 -4.09 1.87 5.52
CA ALA A 143 -5.41 1.23 5.57
C ALA A 143 -5.80 0.85 7.01
N GLY A 144 -4.85 0.33 7.81
CA GLY A 144 -5.09 0.00 9.22
C GLY A 144 -5.49 1.20 10.08
N TYR A 145 -5.18 2.41 9.64
CA TYR A 145 -5.55 3.66 10.32
C TYR A 145 -6.93 4.21 9.92
N ILE A 146 -7.49 3.68 8.83
CA ILE A 146 -8.81 4.11 8.30
C ILE A 146 -9.93 3.21 8.82
N MET A 147 -9.61 1.96 9.13
CA MET A 147 -10.54 0.93 9.64
C MET A 147 -10.49 0.85 11.17
#